data_2e26287639f7f87ffc27a04b4e93f7e5
#
_entry.id   2e26287639f7f87ffc27a04b4e93f7e5
#
_cell.length_a   1.000
_cell.length_b   1.000
_cell.length_c   1.000
_cell.angle_alpha   90.00
_cell.angle_beta   90.00
_cell.angle_gamma   90.00
#
_symmetry.space_group_name_H-M   'P 1'
#
loop_
_entity.id
_entity.type
_entity.pdbx_description
1 polymer ?
#
loop_
_entity_poly.entity_id
_entity_poly.type
_entity_poly.pdbx_seq_one_letter_code
_entity_poly.pdbx_strand_id
1 'polypeptide(L)'
;KAFPEAEITAIDYWGVEWSYAKEQCEKNARIEGVADQITFQKGDAAKLAFPDETFDAAVSNFVFHEVRSAKDKRDVVREALRVVKKGGTFSFQDMFSQKALYGDMNEFVNILKAEGISEIHYIGKLEKKLDFIPGYVTAPWMISGMGIIYGKKIEYFSQ
;
A
#
# COMPACT_ATOMS: atom_id res chain seq x y z
N LYS A 1 -7.28 7.17 16.24
CA LYS A 1 -8.40 7.50 17.17
C LYS A 1 -9.49 6.40 17.17
N ALA A 2 -9.77 5.76 16.02
CA ALA A 2 -10.75 4.66 15.96
C ALA A 2 -10.25 3.36 16.61
N PHE A 3 -8.93 3.18 16.65
CA PHE A 3 -8.26 1.98 17.19
C PHE A 3 -7.15 2.42 18.15
N PRO A 4 -7.48 2.75 19.41
CA PRO A 4 -6.52 3.30 20.36
C PRO A 4 -5.40 2.33 20.75
N GLU A 5 -5.63 1.01 20.61
CA GLU A 5 -4.63 -0.03 20.89
C GLU A 5 -3.76 -0.42 19.69
N ALA A 6 -3.92 0.26 18.54
CA ALA A 6 -3.14 -0.07 17.36
C ALA A 6 -1.70 0.45 17.49
N GLU A 7 -0.74 -0.43 17.25
CA GLU A 7 0.67 -0.07 17.08
C GLU A 7 0.98 0.04 15.57
N ILE A 8 1.42 1.20 15.13
CA ILE A 8 1.62 1.50 13.71
C ILE A 8 3.11 1.68 13.42
N THR A 9 3.64 0.96 12.46
CA THR A 9 4.96 1.22 11.89
C THR A 9 4.78 1.92 10.54
N ALA A 10 5.12 3.19 10.49
CA ALA A 10 5.08 4.01 9.29
C ALA A 10 6.45 3.99 8.60
N ILE A 11 6.50 3.49 7.37
CA ILE A 11 7.74 3.29 6.62
C ILE A 11 7.74 4.21 5.41
N ASP A 12 8.86 4.90 5.21
CA ASP A 12 9.14 5.64 4.00
C ASP A 12 10.65 5.65 3.74
N TYR A 13 11.05 5.88 2.50
CA TYR A 13 12.45 5.96 2.14
C TYR A 13 13.14 7.21 2.67
N TRP A 14 12.43 8.33 2.81
CA TRP A 14 12.93 9.64 3.20
C TRP A 14 14.32 9.93 2.62
N GLY A 15 14.39 9.91 1.29
CA GLY A 15 15.61 10.24 0.57
C GLY A 15 15.98 11.72 0.76
N VAL A 16 17.12 12.13 0.20
CA VAL A 16 17.64 13.50 0.33
C VAL A 16 16.61 14.55 -0.11
N GLU A 17 15.84 14.25 -1.14
CA GLU A 17 14.79 15.14 -1.68
C GLU A 17 13.57 15.29 -0.75
N TRP A 18 13.34 14.33 0.17
CA TRP A 18 12.17 14.24 1.04
C TRP A 18 12.55 14.15 2.53
N SER A 19 13.75 14.57 2.90
CA SER A 19 14.24 14.48 4.28
C SER A 19 13.36 15.21 5.29
N TYR A 20 12.75 16.34 4.88
CA TYR A 20 11.82 17.12 5.70
C TYR A 20 10.47 16.43 5.92
N ALA A 21 10.11 15.47 5.07
CA ALA A 21 8.80 14.82 5.13
C ALA A 21 8.63 14.00 6.42
N LYS A 22 9.69 13.40 6.96
CA LYS A 22 9.63 12.67 8.24
C LYS A 22 9.21 13.58 9.38
N GLU A 23 9.88 14.72 9.54
CA GLU A 23 9.55 15.70 10.58
C GLU A 23 8.11 16.22 10.46
N GLN A 24 7.64 16.42 9.22
CA GLN A 24 6.25 16.80 8.97
C GLN A 24 5.27 15.71 9.37
N CYS A 25 5.56 14.44 9.07
CA CYS A 25 4.74 13.30 9.49
C CYS A 25 4.67 13.19 11.03
N GLU A 26 5.81 13.30 11.70
CA GLU A 26 5.88 13.30 13.17
C GLU A 26 5.11 14.50 13.79
N LYS A 27 5.22 15.67 13.19
CA LYS A 27 4.45 16.85 13.61
C LYS A 27 2.95 16.64 13.45
N ASN A 28 2.51 16.11 12.32
CA ASN A 28 1.12 15.80 12.05
C ASN A 28 0.57 14.77 13.05
N ALA A 29 1.33 13.71 13.35
CA ALA A 29 0.95 12.71 14.33
C ALA A 29 0.75 13.33 15.74
N ARG A 30 1.62 14.27 16.14
CA ARG A 30 1.45 15.02 17.41
C ARG A 30 0.20 15.89 17.40
N ILE A 31 -0.06 16.63 16.33
CA ILE A 31 -1.25 17.49 16.19
C ILE A 31 -2.53 16.63 16.27
N GLU A 32 -2.52 15.45 15.64
CA GLU A 32 -3.65 14.53 15.64
C GLU A 32 -3.79 13.75 16.96
N GLY A 33 -2.82 13.85 17.87
CA GLY A 33 -2.82 13.16 19.17
C GLY A 33 -2.68 11.64 19.03
N VAL A 34 -1.90 11.16 18.05
CA VAL A 34 -1.64 9.73 17.79
C VAL A 34 -0.15 9.40 17.72
N ALA A 35 0.71 10.32 18.12
CA ALA A 35 2.16 10.16 18.03
C ALA A 35 2.67 8.93 18.80
N ASP A 36 2.08 8.62 19.96
CA ASP A 36 2.49 7.50 20.81
C ASP A 36 2.14 6.12 20.20
N GLN A 37 1.26 6.11 19.17
CA GLN A 37 0.88 4.90 18.46
C GLN A 37 1.74 4.64 17.20
N ILE A 38 2.59 5.60 16.79
CA ILE A 38 3.27 5.54 15.49
C ILE A 38 4.78 5.53 15.66
N THR A 39 5.42 4.48 15.19
CA THR A 39 6.87 4.42 15.00
C THR A 39 7.22 4.76 13.56
N PHE A 40 7.96 5.84 13.35
CA PHE A 40 8.43 6.24 12.01
C PHE A 40 9.79 5.63 11.72
N GLN A 41 9.85 4.74 10.72
CA GLN A 41 11.05 4.00 10.36
C GLN A 41 11.43 4.23 8.90
N LYS A 42 12.70 4.56 8.66
CA LYS A 42 13.24 4.60 7.29
C LYS A 42 13.33 3.19 6.73
N GLY A 43 12.82 2.99 5.50
CA GLY A 43 12.87 1.70 4.82
C GLY A 43 12.60 1.82 3.33
N ASP A 44 12.93 0.75 2.61
CA ASP A 44 12.65 0.59 1.19
C ASP A 44 11.48 -0.40 1.04
N ALA A 45 10.38 0.05 0.43
CA ALA A 45 9.20 -0.78 0.24
C ALA A 45 9.41 -1.95 -0.75
N ALA A 46 10.49 -1.93 -1.54
CA ALA A 46 10.88 -3.07 -2.36
C ALA A 46 11.60 -4.18 -1.56
N LYS A 47 12.08 -3.86 -0.35
CA LYS A 47 12.76 -4.82 0.54
C LYS A 47 12.57 -4.38 1.98
N LEU A 48 11.47 -4.77 2.57
CA LEU A 48 11.11 -4.45 3.94
C LEU A 48 11.98 -5.24 4.94
N ALA A 49 12.55 -4.56 5.91
CA ALA A 49 13.42 -5.15 6.94
C ALA A 49 12.61 -5.85 8.06
N PHE A 50 11.55 -6.58 7.67
CA PHE A 50 10.70 -7.34 8.59
C PHE A 50 10.61 -8.79 8.14
N PRO A 51 10.50 -9.73 9.08
CA PRO A 51 10.17 -11.12 8.77
C PRO A 51 8.83 -11.25 8.03
N ASP A 52 8.62 -12.40 7.40
CA ASP A 52 7.31 -12.75 6.88
C ASP A 52 6.27 -12.72 8.00
N GLU A 53 5.04 -12.37 7.66
CA GLU A 53 3.91 -12.48 8.57
C GLU A 53 4.09 -11.71 9.90
N THR A 54 4.65 -10.49 9.82
CA THR A 54 4.90 -9.64 10.99
C THR A 54 3.66 -8.86 11.41
N PHE A 55 2.88 -8.32 10.46
CA PHE A 55 1.81 -7.36 10.72
C PHE A 55 0.41 -7.94 10.55
N ASP A 56 -0.52 -7.52 11.39
CA ASP A 56 -1.93 -7.91 11.29
C ASP A 56 -2.65 -7.20 10.12
N ALA A 57 -2.14 -6.03 9.74
CA ALA A 57 -2.65 -5.28 8.60
C ALA A 57 -1.55 -4.47 7.91
N ALA A 58 -1.73 -4.21 6.61
CA ALA A 58 -0.90 -3.27 5.85
C ALA A 58 -1.76 -2.33 4.99
N VAL A 59 -1.36 -1.07 4.96
CA VAL A 59 -1.98 -0.05 4.11
C VAL A 59 -0.93 0.73 3.34
N SER A 60 -1.24 1.12 2.11
CA SER A 60 -0.40 1.99 1.30
C SER A 60 -1.26 2.91 0.45
N ASN A 61 -0.81 4.15 0.26
CA ASN A 61 -1.52 5.12 -0.54
C ASN A 61 -0.54 5.91 -1.41
N PHE A 62 -0.57 5.65 -2.72
CA PHE A 62 0.28 6.30 -3.73
C PHE A 62 1.79 6.26 -3.44
N VAL A 63 2.30 5.10 -3.04
CA VAL A 63 3.73 4.89 -2.73
C VAL A 63 4.40 3.96 -3.73
N PHE A 64 3.77 2.87 -4.13
CA PHE A 64 4.43 1.78 -4.83
C PHE A 64 4.99 2.18 -6.20
N HIS A 65 4.32 3.05 -6.94
CA HIS A 65 4.81 3.54 -8.24
C HIS A 65 6.09 4.37 -8.13
N GLU A 66 6.35 5.00 -6.97
CA GLU A 66 7.54 5.82 -6.71
C GLU A 66 8.77 5.00 -6.28
N VAL A 67 8.63 3.72 -5.95
CA VAL A 67 9.72 2.86 -5.46
C VAL A 67 10.73 2.58 -6.58
N ARG A 68 11.80 3.37 -6.64
CA ARG A 68 12.79 3.33 -7.73
C ARG A 68 13.66 2.08 -7.73
N SER A 69 13.86 1.44 -6.57
CA SER A 69 14.64 0.21 -6.40
C SER A 69 14.00 -1.02 -7.05
N ALA A 70 12.67 -1.02 -7.27
CA ALA A 70 11.96 -2.10 -7.94
C ALA A 70 11.73 -1.79 -9.42
N LYS A 71 12.19 -2.69 -10.30
CA LYS A 71 11.92 -2.59 -11.74
C LYS A 71 10.46 -2.95 -12.07
N ASP A 72 9.96 -4.02 -11.48
CA ASP A 72 8.54 -4.40 -11.57
C ASP A 72 7.82 -3.94 -10.29
N LYS A 73 6.83 -3.06 -10.46
CA LYS A 73 6.08 -2.51 -9.32
C LYS A 73 5.19 -3.56 -8.64
N ARG A 74 4.89 -4.67 -9.31
CA ARG A 74 4.17 -5.80 -8.72
C ARG A 74 4.98 -6.50 -7.63
N ASP A 75 6.31 -6.46 -7.70
CA ASP A 75 7.17 -7.03 -6.66
C ASP A 75 7.06 -6.23 -5.34
N VAL A 76 6.84 -4.90 -5.42
CA VAL A 76 6.58 -4.07 -4.24
C VAL A 76 5.27 -4.48 -3.56
N VAL A 77 4.24 -4.79 -4.36
CA VAL A 77 2.97 -5.31 -3.84
C VAL A 77 3.17 -6.66 -3.14
N ARG A 78 3.94 -7.58 -3.75
CA ARG A 78 4.25 -8.88 -3.14
C ARG A 78 5.03 -8.72 -1.84
N GLU A 79 5.99 -7.79 -1.82
CA GLU A 79 6.78 -7.52 -0.62
C GLU A 79 5.91 -6.97 0.52
N ALA A 80 4.98 -6.06 0.23
CA ALA A 80 4.02 -5.57 1.21
C ALA A 80 3.09 -6.70 1.71
N LEU A 81 2.66 -7.61 0.84
CA LEU A 81 1.85 -8.77 1.21
C LEU A 81 2.64 -9.82 1.99
N ARG A 82 3.95 -9.97 1.75
CA ARG A 82 4.81 -10.90 2.48
C ARG A 82 4.79 -10.65 3.98
N VAL A 83 4.86 -9.39 4.38
CA VAL A 83 4.91 -9.02 5.80
C VAL A 83 3.54 -9.03 6.50
N VAL A 84 2.44 -9.20 5.77
CA VAL A 84 1.10 -9.39 6.34
C VAL A 84 0.96 -10.83 6.80
N LYS A 85 0.49 -11.03 8.04
CA LYS A 85 0.18 -12.35 8.62
C LYS A 85 -0.89 -13.07 7.81
N LYS A 86 -0.89 -14.40 7.87
CA LYS A 86 -2.07 -15.18 7.50
C LYS A 86 -3.25 -14.75 8.37
N GLY A 87 -4.41 -14.58 7.76
CA GLY A 87 -5.58 -14.00 8.44
C GLY A 87 -5.55 -12.46 8.54
N GLY A 88 -4.44 -11.82 8.22
CA GLY A 88 -4.32 -10.37 8.21
C GLY A 88 -4.96 -9.70 6.99
N THR A 89 -5.21 -8.41 7.08
CA THR A 89 -5.89 -7.62 6.06
C THR A 89 -4.94 -6.65 5.35
N PHE A 90 -5.31 -6.24 4.15
CA PHE A 90 -4.54 -5.22 3.42
C PHE A 90 -5.44 -4.32 2.59
N SER A 91 -4.97 -3.09 2.35
CA SER A 91 -5.59 -2.14 1.44
C SER A 91 -4.52 -1.25 0.83
N PHE A 92 -4.29 -1.39 -0.48
CA PHE A 92 -3.30 -0.63 -1.21
C PHE A 92 -3.98 0.16 -2.33
N GLN A 93 -3.77 1.46 -2.35
CA GLN A 93 -4.24 2.35 -3.39
C GLN A 93 -3.04 2.92 -4.14
N ASP A 94 -3.05 2.81 -5.44
CA ASP A 94 -1.99 3.31 -6.32
C ASP A 94 -2.50 3.49 -7.75
N MET A 95 -1.63 3.81 -8.68
CA MET A 95 -1.94 3.93 -10.12
C MET A 95 -2.12 2.55 -10.79
N PHE A 96 -2.83 1.64 -10.13
CA PHE A 96 -2.97 0.24 -10.55
C PHE A 96 -3.61 0.05 -11.92
N SER A 97 -4.37 1.01 -12.43
CA SER A 97 -4.93 0.92 -13.78
C SER A 97 -3.94 1.33 -14.88
N GLN A 98 -2.74 1.80 -14.53
CA GLN A 98 -1.69 2.11 -15.49
C GLN A 98 -0.92 0.85 -15.89
N LYS A 99 -1.25 0.30 -17.06
CA LYS A 99 -0.63 -0.94 -17.58
C LYS A 99 0.89 -0.85 -17.74
N ALA A 100 1.42 0.33 -17.98
CA ALA A 100 2.87 0.55 -18.09
C ALA A 100 3.61 0.27 -16.76
N LEU A 101 2.95 0.44 -15.61
CA LEU A 101 3.53 0.23 -14.28
C LEU A 101 3.25 -1.18 -13.74
N TYR A 102 2.02 -1.67 -13.93
CA TYR A 102 1.53 -2.88 -13.24
C TYR A 102 1.08 -4.01 -14.20
N GLY A 103 1.13 -3.79 -15.52
CA GLY A 103 0.58 -4.75 -16.47
C GLY A 103 -0.94 -4.84 -16.39
N ASP A 104 -1.49 -6.03 -16.64
CA ASP A 104 -2.90 -6.29 -16.46
C ASP A 104 -3.20 -6.67 -14.99
N MET A 105 -3.92 -5.81 -14.30
CA MET A 105 -4.21 -6.01 -12.87
C MET A 105 -5.18 -7.15 -12.58
N ASN A 106 -6.07 -7.50 -13.53
CA ASN A 106 -6.93 -8.67 -13.33
C ASN A 106 -6.10 -9.96 -13.43
N GLU A 107 -5.15 -10.01 -14.35
CA GLU A 107 -4.19 -11.11 -14.43
C GLU A 107 -3.33 -11.18 -13.17
N PHE A 108 -2.78 -10.05 -12.72
CA PHE A 108 -1.97 -10.00 -11.52
C PHE A 108 -2.73 -10.44 -10.26
N VAL A 109 -3.97 -10.03 -10.09
CA VAL A 109 -4.85 -10.51 -9.00
C VAL A 109 -5.06 -12.02 -9.07
N ASN A 110 -5.23 -12.60 -10.26
CA ASN A 110 -5.35 -14.05 -10.41
C ASN A 110 -4.05 -14.78 -10.05
N ILE A 111 -2.89 -14.20 -10.37
CA ILE A 111 -1.58 -14.72 -9.95
C ILE A 111 -1.48 -14.68 -8.41
N LEU A 112 -1.81 -13.57 -7.77
CA LEU A 112 -1.78 -13.45 -6.31
C LEU A 112 -2.72 -14.45 -5.63
N LYS A 113 -3.89 -14.74 -6.22
CA LYS A 113 -4.80 -15.79 -5.73
C LYS A 113 -4.15 -17.17 -5.81
N ALA A 114 -3.45 -17.47 -6.90
CA ALA A 114 -2.72 -18.72 -7.05
C ALA A 114 -1.51 -18.82 -6.09
N GLU A 115 -0.93 -17.68 -5.71
CA GLU A 115 0.14 -17.56 -4.70
C GLU A 115 -0.38 -17.64 -3.25
N GLY A 116 -1.70 -17.83 -3.04
CA GLY A 116 -2.29 -18.06 -1.72
C GLY A 116 -3.01 -16.84 -1.11
N ILE A 117 -3.15 -15.71 -1.84
CA ILE A 117 -3.95 -14.56 -1.41
C ILE A 117 -5.37 -14.73 -1.94
N SER A 118 -6.15 -15.63 -1.34
CA SER A 118 -7.44 -16.05 -1.91
C SER A 118 -8.53 -15.00 -1.86
N GLU A 119 -8.53 -14.14 -0.85
CA GLU A 119 -9.49 -13.04 -0.72
C GLU A 119 -8.83 -11.72 -1.13
N ILE A 120 -8.82 -11.45 -2.43
CA ILE A 120 -8.30 -10.21 -3.00
C ILE A 120 -9.27 -9.65 -4.04
N HIS A 121 -9.54 -8.37 -3.92
CA HIS A 121 -10.41 -7.59 -4.78
C HIS A 121 -9.62 -6.47 -5.45
N TYR A 122 -9.96 -6.17 -6.70
CA TYR A 122 -9.40 -5.05 -7.45
C TYR A 122 -10.51 -4.15 -7.98
N ILE A 123 -10.37 -2.86 -7.74
CA ILE A 123 -11.23 -1.83 -8.34
C ILE A 123 -10.33 -0.83 -9.06
N GLY A 124 -10.41 -0.81 -10.38
CA GLY A 124 -9.67 0.13 -11.20
C GLY A 124 -10.45 1.40 -11.54
N LYS A 125 -9.73 2.40 -12.02
CA LYS A 125 -10.28 3.70 -12.45
C LYS A 125 -11.15 4.36 -11.37
N LEU A 126 -10.64 4.38 -10.15
CA LEU A 126 -11.34 4.96 -9.00
C LEU A 126 -11.66 6.43 -9.21
N GLU A 127 -10.81 7.18 -9.87
CA GLU A 127 -11.01 8.59 -10.21
C GLU A 127 -12.32 8.85 -10.98
N LYS A 128 -12.84 7.82 -11.65
CA LYS A 128 -14.12 7.88 -12.39
C LYS A 128 -15.33 7.41 -11.59
N LYS A 129 -15.09 6.86 -10.39
CA LYS A 129 -16.11 6.24 -9.54
C LYS A 129 -16.38 7.03 -8.26
N LEU A 130 -15.51 7.99 -7.94
CA LEU A 130 -15.57 8.79 -6.73
C LEU A 130 -16.08 10.19 -7.07
N ASP A 131 -17.33 10.47 -6.76
CA ASP A 131 -18.04 11.72 -7.11
C ASP A 131 -17.41 12.98 -6.50
N PHE A 132 -16.64 12.83 -5.41
CA PHE A 132 -15.99 13.93 -4.74
C PHE A 132 -14.64 14.36 -5.38
N ILE A 133 -14.15 13.62 -6.40
CA ILE A 133 -12.92 13.98 -7.10
C ILE A 133 -13.24 14.93 -8.24
N PRO A 134 -12.76 16.18 -8.20
CA PRO A 134 -12.99 17.13 -9.29
C PRO A 134 -12.36 16.64 -10.60
N GLY A 135 -13.07 16.82 -11.72
CA GLY A 135 -12.65 16.31 -13.04
C GLY A 135 -11.27 16.79 -13.50
N TYR A 136 -10.83 17.98 -13.11
CA TYR A 136 -9.50 18.50 -13.47
C TYR A 136 -8.36 17.73 -12.77
N VAL A 137 -8.61 17.11 -11.62
CA VAL A 137 -7.63 16.30 -10.88
C VAL A 137 -7.42 14.94 -11.56
N THR A 138 -8.37 14.50 -12.38
CA THR A 138 -8.29 13.23 -13.11
C THR A 138 -7.53 13.34 -14.44
N ALA A 139 -6.87 14.47 -14.71
CA ALA A 139 -6.03 14.64 -15.87
C ALA A 139 -4.89 13.62 -15.90
N PRO A 140 -4.44 13.17 -17.11
CA PRO A 140 -3.44 12.10 -17.25
C PRO A 140 -2.12 12.33 -16.50
N TRP A 141 -1.77 13.59 -16.27
CA TRP A 141 -0.55 13.99 -15.55
C TRP A 141 -0.74 14.18 -14.03
N MET A 142 -1.93 13.93 -13.50
CA MET A 142 -2.22 14.01 -12.06
C MET A 142 -2.49 12.61 -11.48
N ILE A 143 -3.75 12.26 -11.26
CA ILE A 143 -4.14 11.00 -10.61
C ILE A 143 -4.84 10.00 -11.54
N SER A 144 -4.53 10.06 -12.84
CA SER A 144 -5.10 9.14 -13.81
C SER A 144 -4.66 7.70 -13.55
N GLY A 145 -5.61 6.78 -13.61
CA GLY A 145 -5.34 5.35 -13.46
C GLY A 145 -5.32 4.87 -12.01
N MET A 146 -5.96 5.59 -11.10
CA MET A 146 -6.15 5.13 -9.73
C MET A 146 -6.81 3.76 -9.68
N GLY A 147 -6.34 2.93 -8.77
CA GLY A 147 -6.96 1.67 -8.44
C GLY A 147 -6.70 1.31 -6.98
N ILE A 148 -7.47 0.38 -6.49
CA ILE A 148 -7.28 -0.18 -5.15
C ILE A 148 -7.29 -1.70 -5.24
N ILE A 149 -6.37 -2.33 -4.53
CA ILE A 149 -6.43 -3.74 -4.19
C ILE A 149 -6.59 -3.87 -2.68
N TYR A 150 -7.50 -4.71 -2.26
CA TYR A 150 -7.76 -4.93 -0.84
C TYR A 150 -8.26 -6.36 -0.62
N GLY A 151 -8.10 -6.83 0.61
CA GLY A 151 -8.51 -8.17 0.94
C GLY A 151 -7.95 -8.69 2.24
N LYS A 152 -7.96 -10.02 2.34
CA LYS A 152 -7.48 -10.77 3.50
C LYS A 152 -6.58 -11.91 3.04
N LYS A 153 -5.44 -12.07 3.69
CA LYS A 153 -4.53 -13.19 3.46
C LYS A 153 -5.06 -14.40 4.23
N ILE A 154 -5.91 -15.21 3.56
CA ILE A 154 -6.57 -16.35 4.21
C ILE A 154 -5.61 -17.53 4.34
N GLU A 155 -5.67 -18.24 5.46
CA GLU A 155 -5.05 -19.56 5.60
C GLU A 155 -5.86 -20.59 4.78
N TYR A 156 -5.17 -21.29 3.87
CA TYR A 156 -5.68 -22.57 3.41
C TYR A 156 -5.38 -23.61 4.50
N PHE A 157 -6.39 -24.09 5.16
CA PHE A 157 -6.28 -25.40 5.80
C PHE A 157 -6.18 -26.43 4.66
N SER A 158 -4.97 -26.93 4.39
CA SER A 158 -4.81 -28.17 3.62
C SER A 158 -5.49 -29.28 4.40
N GLN A 159 -6.64 -29.74 3.89
CA GLN A 159 -7.29 -30.97 4.35
C GLN A 159 -6.44 -32.17 4.00
#